data_e0043f1019a36f1cab5e1d4fc1fedf68
#
_entry.id   e0043f1019a36f1cab5e1d4fc1fedf68
#
_cell.length_a   1.000
_cell.length_b   1.000
_cell.length_c   1.000
_cell.angle_alpha   90.00
_cell.angle_beta   90.00
_cell.angle_gamma   90.00
#
_symmetry.space_group_name_H-M   'P 1'
#
loop_
_entity.id
_entity.type
_entity.pdbx_description
1 polymer ?
#
loop_
_entity_poly.entity_id
_entity_poly.type
_entity_poly.pdbx_seq_one_letter_code
_entity_poly.pdbx_strand_id
1 'polypeptide(L)'
;MKQAAIIVVLDNDKRDPEVFRQELENVAKETVKLTDCVFCVAVKEMEAWLLGDENAIWEAYPSAKKKFLRDYEQDGICDTWQILANTVYAGGLSELQKKSQNRYSEIGKAKCEWADKIGVNLVLEENISPSFRFFINELEMRIASE
;
A
#
# COMPACT_ATOMS: atom_id res chain seq x y z
N MET A 1 10.42 13.69 28.75
CA MET A 1 10.77 12.65 27.75
C MET A 1 9.68 12.69 26.69
N LYS A 2 10.03 12.88 25.41
CA LYS A 2 9.04 12.73 24.33
C LYS A 2 8.55 11.29 24.32
N GLN A 3 7.24 11.09 24.32
CA GLN A 3 6.67 9.74 24.18
C GLN A 3 6.93 9.26 22.75
N ALA A 4 7.57 8.11 22.61
CA ALA A 4 7.75 7.49 21.30
C ALA A 4 6.48 6.75 20.92
N ALA A 5 6.01 6.95 19.69
CA ALA A 5 4.93 6.18 19.07
C ALA A 5 5.51 5.15 18.08
N ILE A 6 4.85 4.00 17.96
CA ILE A 6 5.17 2.99 16.94
C ILE A 6 3.98 2.86 16.00
N ILE A 7 4.23 3.10 14.72
CA ILE A 7 3.26 2.83 13.67
C ILE A 7 3.78 1.61 12.88
N VAL A 8 2.97 0.55 12.85
CA VAL A 8 3.28 -0.67 12.13
C VAL A 8 2.39 -0.73 10.89
N VAL A 9 3.01 -0.82 9.72
CA VAL A 9 2.29 -0.94 8.43
C VAL A 9 2.55 -2.32 7.85
N LEU A 10 1.48 -3.01 7.45
CA LEU A 10 1.59 -4.37 6.91
C LEU A 10 0.37 -4.72 6.03
N ASP A 11 0.56 -5.69 5.14
CA ASP A 11 -0.50 -6.23 4.29
C ASP A 11 -1.34 -7.27 5.04
N ASN A 12 -2.64 -7.36 4.74
CA ASN A 12 -3.48 -8.45 5.28
C ASN A 12 -3.73 -9.58 4.29
N ASP A 13 -3.37 -9.41 3.03
CA ASP A 13 -3.63 -10.37 1.95
C ASP A 13 -5.10 -10.83 1.92
N LYS A 14 -5.33 -12.13 2.20
CA LYS A 14 -6.66 -12.75 2.18
C LYS A 14 -7.36 -12.73 3.54
N ARG A 15 -6.67 -12.28 4.60
CA ARG A 15 -7.25 -12.22 5.95
C ARG A 15 -8.26 -11.07 6.03
N ASP A 16 -9.22 -11.19 6.94
CA ASP A 16 -10.08 -10.06 7.29
C ASP A 16 -9.22 -8.97 7.97
N PRO A 17 -9.24 -7.72 7.48
CA PRO A 17 -8.34 -6.68 7.99
C PRO A 17 -8.62 -6.30 9.44
N GLU A 18 -9.88 -6.33 9.88
CA GLU A 18 -10.26 -5.95 11.23
C GLU A 18 -9.87 -7.03 12.25
N VAL A 19 -10.15 -8.30 11.91
CA VAL A 19 -9.75 -9.46 12.72
C VAL A 19 -8.22 -9.50 12.84
N PHE A 20 -7.53 -9.32 11.72
CA PHE A 20 -6.06 -9.33 11.71
C PHE A 20 -5.47 -8.22 12.56
N ARG A 21 -5.99 -6.99 12.46
CA ARG A 21 -5.57 -5.88 13.31
C ARG A 21 -5.78 -6.18 14.78
N GLN A 22 -6.94 -6.74 15.15
CA GLN A 22 -7.26 -7.09 16.53
C GLN A 22 -6.32 -8.16 17.10
N GLU A 23 -5.93 -9.15 16.30
CA GLU A 23 -4.92 -10.16 16.68
C GLU A 23 -3.58 -9.51 17.00
N LEU A 24 -3.11 -8.60 16.15
CA LEU A 24 -1.85 -7.87 16.34
C LEU A 24 -1.88 -6.97 17.59
N GLU A 25 -2.99 -6.27 17.82
CA GLU A 25 -3.17 -5.44 19.02
C GLU A 25 -3.15 -6.29 20.29
N ASN A 26 -3.75 -7.46 20.28
CA ASN A 26 -3.73 -8.38 21.43
C ASN A 26 -2.31 -8.85 21.74
N VAL A 27 -1.55 -9.26 20.72
CA VAL A 27 -0.13 -9.64 20.88
C VAL A 27 0.69 -8.46 21.42
N ALA A 28 0.47 -7.25 20.91
CA ALA A 28 1.18 -6.06 21.37
C ALA A 28 0.88 -5.75 22.84
N LYS A 29 -0.37 -5.87 23.30
CA LYS A 29 -0.75 -5.68 24.71
C LYS A 29 -0.05 -6.64 25.65
N GLU A 30 0.19 -7.87 25.20
CA GLU A 30 0.85 -8.90 26.01
C GLU A 30 2.38 -8.74 26.05
N THR A 31 2.98 -8.30 24.94
CA THR A 31 4.44 -8.36 24.74
C THR A 31 5.12 -7.00 24.84
N VAL A 32 4.44 -5.92 24.53
CA VAL A 32 5.02 -4.57 24.44
C VAL A 32 4.38 -3.66 25.46
N LYS A 33 5.16 -3.24 26.47
CA LYS A 33 4.74 -2.22 27.44
C LYS A 33 4.82 -0.80 26.86
N LEU A 34 4.56 -0.65 25.56
CA LEU A 34 4.54 0.64 24.89
C LEU A 34 3.18 1.30 25.05
N THR A 35 3.21 2.58 25.30
CA THR A 35 2.01 3.38 25.54
C THR A 35 1.29 3.77 24.27
N ASP A 36 1.97 3.80 23.12
CA ASP A 36 1.37 4.15 21.83
C ASP A 36 1.92 3.26 20.70
N CYS A 37 1.11 2.30 20.28
CA CYS A 37 1.39 1.42 19.15
C CYS A 37 0.11 1.26 18.32
N VAL A 38 0.18 1.57 17.02
CA VAL A 38 -0.95 1.43 16.09
C VAL A 38 -0.57 0.55 14.90
N PHE A 39 -1.49 -0.32 14.51
CA PHE A 39 -1.37 -1.18 13.35
C PHE A 39 -2.21 -0.63 12.19
N CYS A 40 -1.53 -0.19 11.15
CA CYS A 40 -2.14 0.32 9.93
C CYS A 40 -2.08 -0.78 8.87
N VAL A 41 -3.21 -1.43 8.66
CA VAL A 41 -3.32 -2.52 7.69
C VAL A 41 -3.55 -1.94 6.31
N ALA A 42 -2.60 -2.13 5.39
CA ALA A 42 -2.81 -1.91 3.97
C ALA A 42 -3.74 -3.01 3.47
N VAL A 43 -4.99 -2.64 3.19
CA VAL A 43 -6.03 -3.63 2.88
C VAL A 43 -5.74 -4.30 1.55
N LYS A 44 -5.59 -5.60 1.59
CA LYS A 44 -5.05 -6.52 0.58
C LYS A 44 -3.54 -6.40 0.46
N GLU A 45 -3.01 -5.36 -0.15
CA GLU A 45 -1.59 -5.16 -0.41
C GLU A 45 -1.22 -3.68 -0.43
N MET A 46 0.04 -3.36 -0.18
CA MET A 46 0.56 -1.98 -0.22
C MET A 46 0.34 -1.30 -1.57
N GLU A 47 0.36 -2.05 -2.67
CA GLU A 47 0.11 -1.51 -4.01
C GLU A 47 -1.32 -0.94 -4.15
N ALA A 48 -2.28 -1.38 -3.34
CA ALA A 48 -3.61 -0.80 -3.30
C ALA A 48 -3.57 0.70 -2.92
N TRP A 49 -2.62 1.11 -2.09
CA TRP A 49 -2.43 2.52 -1.72
C TRP A 49 -1.97 3.37 -2.90
N LEU A 50 -1.11 2.80 -3.78
CA LEU A 50 -0.69 3.48 -5.01
C LEU A 50 -1.82 3.59 -6.02
N LEU A 51 -2.67 2.55 -6.10
CA LEU A 51 -3.87 2.54 -6.96
C LEU A 51 -4.96 3.52 -6.48
N GLY A 52 -4.90 3.96 -5.24
CA GLY A 52 -5.86 4.89 -4.64
C GLY A 52 -5.77 6.33 -5.18
N ASP A 53 -4.72 6.66 -5.93
CA ASP A 53 -4.55 7.95 -6.60
C ASP A 53 -4.16 7.75 -8.07
N GLU A 54 -5.16 7.71 -8.93
CA GLU A 54 -4.94 7.53 -10.37
C GLU A 54 -4.13 8.67 -10.99
N ASN A 55 -4.29 9.91 -10.52
CA ASN A 55 -3.56 11.05 -11.06
C ASN A 55 -2.05 10.90 -10.79
N ALA A 56 -1.68 10.44 -9.60
CA ALA A 56 -0.29 10.14 -9.28
C ALA A 56 0.32 9.08 -10.21
N ILE A 57 -0.48 8.08 -10.61
CA ILE A 57 -0.06 7.07 -11.58
C ILE A 57 0.17 7.70 -12.96
N TRP A 58 -0.74 8.58 -13.41
CA TRP A 58 -0.62 9.23 -14.74
C TRP A 58 0.55 10.20 -14.79
N GLU A 59 0.85 10.91 -13.71
CA GLU A 59 2.02 11.77 -13.60
C GLU A 59 3.32 10.96 -13.63
N ALA A 60 3.40 9.87 -12.88
CA ALA A 60 4.56 9.00 -12.85
C ALA A 60 4.78 8.24 -14.16
N TYR A 61 3.70 7.82 -14.80
CA TYR A 61 3.70 6.99 -16.02
C TYR A 61 2.73 7.53 -17.08
N PRO A 62 3.13 8.54 -17.87
CA PRO A 62 2.25 9.16 -18.88
C PRO A 62 1.71 8.19 -19.94
N SER A 63 2.39 7.06 -20.18
CA SER A 63 1.97 5.99 -21.10
C SER A 63 1.15 4.87 -20.44
N ALA A 64 0.75 5.04 -19.19
CA ALA A 64 -0.01 4.05 -18.44
C ALA A 64 -1.35 3.71 -19.11
N LYS A 65 -1.75 2.45 -18.99
CA LYS A 65 -2.92 1.90 -19.68
C LYS A 65 -4.15 1.96 -18.79
N LYS A 66 -4.88 3.06 -18.84
CA LYS A 66 -6.07 3.33 -18.02
C LYS A 66 -7.14 2.22 -17.98
N LYS A 67 -7.23 1.43 -19.06
CA LYS A 67 -8.23 0.36 -19.18
C LYS A 67 -8.17 -0.69 -18.06
N PHE A 68 -7.00 -0.89 -17.45
CA PHE A 68 -6.81 -1.88 -16.39
C PHE A 68 -7.30 -1.39 -15.00
N LEU A 69 -7.56 -0.10 -14.83
CA LEU A 69 -8.14 0.47 -13.61
C LEU A 69 -9.66 0.64 -13.69
N ARG A 70 -10.26 0.49 -14.87
CA ARG A 70 -11.69 0.75 -15.08
C ARG A 70 -12.59 -0.09 -14.17
N ASP A 71 -12.23 -1.36 -13.98
CA ASP A 71 -13.02 -2.32 -13.22
C ASP A 71 -12.36 -2.67 -11.87
N TYR A 72 -11.34 -1.89 -11.48
CA TYR A 72 -10.69 -2.07 -10.20
C TYR A 72 -11.54 -1.47 -9.07
N GLU A 73 -11.82 -2.29 -8.07
CA GLU A 73 -12.48 -1.88 -6.83
C GLU A 73 -11.43 -1.65 -5.74
N GLN A 74 -11.36 -0.44 -5.22
CA GLN A 74 -10.37 -0.03 -4.23
C GLN A 74 -10.50 -0.87 -2.95
N ASP A 75 -9.37 -1.41 -2.49
CA ASP A 75 -9.27 -2.29 -1.31
C ASP A 75 -10.13 -3.59 -1.41
N GLY A 76 -10.64 -3.91 -2.60
CA GLY A 76 -11.59 -5.01 -2.81
C GLY A 76 -10.95 -6.35 -3.16
N ILE A 77 -9.81 -6.34 -3.85
CA ILE A 77 -9.18 -7.55 -4.40
C ILE A 77 -7.72 -7.69 -4.00
N CYS A 78 -7.26 -8.96 -3.94
CA CYS A 78 -5.84 -9.30 -3.82
C CYS A 78 -5.13 -9.18 -5.19
N ASP A 79 -3.80 -9.34 -5.19
CA ASP A 79 -2.96 -9.27 -6.39
C ASP A 79 -3.00 -7.89 -7.07
N THR A 80 -3.15 -6.83 -6.31
CA THR A 80 -3.16 -5.44 -6.79
C THR A 80 -1.89 -5.06 -7.55
N TRP A 81 -0.75 -5.66 -7.20
CA TRP A 81 0.50 -5.50 -7.94
C TRP A 81 0.38 -5.96 -9.40
N GLN A 82 -0.46 -6.97 -9.71
CA GLN A 82 -0.70 -7.45 -11.08
C GLN A 82 -1.48 -6.41 -11.90
N ILE A 83 -2.44 -5.74 -11.26
CA ILE A 83 -3.17 -4.63 -11.89
C ILE A 83 -2.19 -3.50 -12.21
N LEU A 84 -1.35 -3.14 -11.24
CA LEU A 84 -0.36 -2.08 -11.42
C LEU A 84 0.66 -2.46 -12.52
N ALA A 85 1.14 -3.71 -12.54
CA ALA A 85 2.01 -4.22 -13.62
C ALA A 85 1.37 -4.07 -15.00
N ASN A 86 0.10 -4.47 -15.16
CA ASN A 86 -0.61 -4.30 -16.43
C ASN A 86 -0.80 -2.82 -16.81
N THR A 87 -0.93 -1.96 -15.83
CA THR A 87 -1.15 -0.52 -16.01
C THR A 87 0.11 0.20 -16.43
N VAL A 88 1.23 -0.02 -15.76
CA VAL A 88 2.43 0.82 -15.90
C VAL A 88 3.67 0.09 -16.44
N TYR A 89 3.77 -1.23 -16.32
CA TYR A 89 4.96 -1.95 -16.78
C TYR A 89 4.99 -2.12 -18.30
N ALA A 90 6.15 -1.88 -18.92
CA ALA A 90 6.33 -2.10 -20.35
C ALA A 90 6.14 -3.58 -20.71
N GLY A 91 5.14 -3.88 -21.54
CA GLY A 91 4.73 -5.25 -21.85
C GLY A 91 3.74 -5.87 -20.84
N GLY A 92 3.42 -5.16 -19.73
CA GLY A 92 2.46 -5.58 -18.72
C GLY A 92 2.92 -6.74 -17.86
N LEU A 93 1.97 -7.33 -17.14
CA LEU A 93 2.22 -8.46 -16.23
C LEU A 93 2.93 -9.65 -16.91
N SER A 94 2.51 -9.99 -18.13
CA SER A 94 3.10 -11.11 -18.88
C SER A 94 4.60 -10.94 -19.10
N GLU A 95 5.03 -9.73 -19.47
CA GLU A 95 6.45 -9.45 -19.68
C GLU A 95 7.24 -9.44 -18.37
N LEU A 96 6.66 -8.84 -17.30
CA LEU A 96 7.27 -8.86 -15.99
C LEU A 96 7.45 -10.29 -15.47
N GLN A 97 6.43 -11.15 -15.64
CA GLN A 97 6.51 -12.57 -15.27
C GLN A 97 7.56 -13.33 -16.06
N LYS A 98 7.69 -13.08 -17.36
CA LYS A 98 8.75 -13.70 -18.18
C LYS A 98 10.15 -13.32 -17.69
N LYS A 99 10.38 -12.04 -17.40
CA LYS A 99 11.66 -11.56 -16.88
C LYS A 99 11.97 -12.09 -15.47
N SER A 100 10.93 -12.33 -14.69
CA SER A 100 11.05 -12.86 -13.33
C SER A 100 11.17 -14.39 -13.28
N GLN A 101 11.20 -15.10 -14.43
CA GLN A 101 11.33 -16.56 -14.45
C GLN A 101 12.44 -17.03 -13.50
N ASN A 102 12.03 -17.66 -12.39
CA ASN A 102 12.87 -18.15 -11.29
C ASN A 102 13.53 -17.10 -10.37
N ARG A 103 13.18 -15.80 -10.45
CA ARG A 103 13.71 -14.76 -9.56
C ARG A 103 12.63 -13.77 -9.18
N TYR A 104 12.10 -13.88 -7.97
CA TYR A 104 11.21 -12.88 -7.36
C TYR A 104 11.80 -11.47 -7.34
N SER A 105 13.13 -11.34 -7.55
CA SER A 105 13.83 -10.06 -7.54
C SER A 105 13.34 -9.04 -8.58
N GLU A 106 12.88 -9.49 -9.77
CA GLU A 106 12.40 -8.54 -10.80
C GLU A 106 11.04 -7.94 -10.44
N ILE A 107 10.13 -8.74 -9.85
CA ILE A 107 8.85 -8.25 -9.33
C ILE A 107 9.12 -7.28 -8.17
N GLY A 108 10.00 -7.64 -7.23
CA GLY A 108 10.37 -6.76 -6.12
C GLY A 108 10.97 -5.43 -6.58
N LYS A 109 11.87 -5.45 -7.58
CA LYS A 109 12.41 -4.22 -8.17
C LYS A 109 11.32 -3.35 -8.79
N ALA A 110 10.40 -3.96 -9.54
CA ALA A 110 9.28 -3.24 -10.13
C ALA A 110 8.40 -2.58 -9.05
N LYS A 111 8.06 -3.32 -8.00
CA LYS A 111 7.29 -2.79 -6.86
C LYS A 111 7.99 -1.60 -6.19
N CYS A 112 9.31 -1.69 -5.94
CA CYS A 112 10.08 -0.57 -5.39
C CYS A 112 10.08 0.62 -6.34
N GLU A 113 10.27 0.42 -7.65
CA GLU A 113 10.24 1.48 -8.64
C GLU A 113 8.87 2.17 -8.69
N TRP A 114 7.77 1.42 -8.62
CA TRP A 114 6.42 1.99 -8.57
C TRP A 114 6.20 2.82 -7.31
N ALA A 115 6.63 2.31 -6.16
CA ALA A 115 6.54 3.04 -4.90
C ALA A 115 7.32 4.37 -4.96
N ASP A 116 8.54 4.37 -5.48
CA ASP A 116 9.37 5.55 -5.63
C ASP A 116 8.74 6.58 -6.59
N LYS A 117 8.30 6.13 -7.77
CA LYS A 117 7.81 7.03 -8.82
C LYS A 117 6.38 7.53 -8.58
N ILE A 118 5.49 6.66 -8.14
CA ILE A 118 4.09 7.04 -7.88
C ILE A 118 4.01 7.74 -6.53
N GLY A 119 4.71 7.22 -5.51
CA GLY A 119 4.66 7.73 -4.15
C GLY A 119 4.96 9.22 -4.02
N VAL A 120 5.92 9.74 -4.79
CA VAL A 120 6.26 11.19 -4.77
C VAL A 120 5.19 12.08 -5.39
N ASN A 121 4.27 11.51 -6.16
CA ASN A 121 3.16 12.22 -6.80
C ASN A 121 1.84 12.06 -6.07
N LEU A 122 1.77 11.23 -5.00
CA LEU A 122 0.54 11.04 -4.23
C LEU A 122 0.08 12.35 -3.60
N VAL A 123 -1.19 12.66 -3.82
CA VAL A 123 -1.89 13.74 -3.10
C VAL A 123 -2.70 13.09 -1.99
N LEU A 124 -2.28 13.30 -0.74
CA LEU A 124 -2.80 12.56 0.41
C LEU A 124 -4.32 12.68 0.56
N GLU A 125 -4.85 13.87 0.29
CA GLU A 125 -6.28 14.19 0.40
C GLU A 125 -7.11 13.60 -0.76
N GLU A 126 -6.49 13.32 -1.91
CA GLU A 126 -7.14 12.78 -3.09
C GLU A 126 -7.14 11.24 -3.14
N ASN A 127 -6.29 10.61 -2.34
CA ASN A 127 -6.22 9.16 -2.30
C ASN A 127 -7.51 8.56 -1.76
N ILE A 128 -8.15 7.70 -2.55
CA ILE A 128 -9.46 7.12 -2.23
C ILE A 128 -9.40 5.85 -1.37
N SER A 129 -8.19 5.30 -1.11
CA SER A 129 -8.04 4.12 -0.26
C SER A 129 -8.39 4.44 1.20
N PRO A 130 -9.42 3.81 1.78
CA PRO A 130 -9.77 3.99 3.18
C PRO A 130 -8.64 3.60 4.13
N SER A 131 -7.91 2.53 3.82
CA SER A 131 -6.80 2.06 4.66
C SER A 131 -5.59 3.00 4.60
N PHE A 132 -5.32 3.63 3.46
CA PHE A 132 -4.31 4.68 3.35
C PHE A 132 -4.71 5.92 4.16
N ARG A 133 -5.95 6.37 4.05
CA ARG A 133 -6.46 7.51 4.83
C ARG A 133 -6.38 7.26 6.33
N PHE A 134 -6.69 6.04 6.77
CA PHE A 134 -6.51 5.66 8.18
C PHE A 134 -5.04 5.81 8.60
N PHE A 135 -4.08 5.30 7.82
CA PHE A 135 -2.66 5.46 8.10
C PHE A 135 -2.24 6.94 8.20
N ILE A 136 -2.64 7.77 7.25
CA ILE A 136 -2.31 9.20 7.25
C ILE A 136 -2.90 9.90 8.48
N ASN A 137 -4.16 9.64 8.83
CA ASN A 137 -4.79 10.21 10.01
C ASN A 137 -4.06 9.83 11.31
N GLU A 138 -3.67 8.55 11.45
CA GLU A 138 -2.92 8.07 12.61
C GLU A 138 -1.54 8.73 12.71
N LEU A 139 -0.89 8.98 11.59
CA LEU A 139 0.39 9.68 11.52
C LEU A 139 0.24 11.16 11.91
N GLU A 140 -0.73 11.86 11.32
CA GLU A 140 -0.99 13.29 11.57
C GLU A 140 -1.37 13.56 13.03
N MET A 141 -2.23 12.74 13.63
CA MET A 141 -2.59 12.88 15.05
C MET A 141 -1.37 12.83 15.97
N ARG A 142 -0.40 11.97 15.66
CA ARG A 142 0.81 11.81 16.49
C ARG A 142 1.82 12.94 16.26
N ILE A 143 1.91 13.46 15.05
CA ILE A 143 2.76 14.61 14.75
C ILE A 143 2.19 15.89 15.37
N ALA A 144 0.86 16.08 15.33
CA ALA A 144 0.20 17.26 15.88
C ALA A 144 0.22 17.30 17.43
N SER A 145 0.48 16.17 18.08
CA SER A 145 0.55 16.05 19.55
C SER A 145 1.92 16.49 20.13
N GLU A 146 2.85 16.94 19.29
CA GLU A 146 4.15 17.53 19.68
C GLU A 146 4.05 19.04 19.92
#